data_3bc5ac33e38f1ea665b43d52e6a64f06
#
_entry.id   3bc5ac33e38f1ea665b43d52e6a64f06
#
_cell.length_a   1.000
_cell.length_b   1.000
_cell.length_c   1.000
_cell.angle_alpha   90.00
_cell.angle_beta   90.00
_cell.angle_gamma   90.00
#
_symmetry.space_group_name_H-M   'P 1'
#
loop_
_entity.id
_entity.type
_entity.pdbx_description
1 polymer ?
#
loop_
_entity_poly.entity_id
_entity_poly.type
_entity_poly.pdbx_seq_one_letter_code
_entity_poly.pdbx_strand_id
1 'polypeptide(L)'
;MYKPALDDYVIWKGKNVEGWVYYIDSEDEYLTIEIAVTDKLPHQLDAGTYHRKNHVLIVCQGYYWHELEFIKSRSHIKLFED
;
A
#
# COMPACT_ATOMS: atom_id res chain seq x y z
N MET A 1 13.84 14.25 1.66
CA MET A 1 12.62 13.65 2.24
C MET A 1 11.97 12.76 1.19
N TYR A 2 11.53 11.57 1.60
CA TYR A 2 10.83 10.67 0.69
C TYR A 2 9.47 11.24 0.27
N LYS A 3 9.19 11.22 -1.02
CA LYS A 3 7.88 11.59 -1.54
C LYS A 3 7.19 10.33 -2.05
N PRO A 4 6.05 9.93 -1.45
CA PRO A 4 5.35 8.71 -1.88
C PRO A 4 4.89 8.78 -3.33
N ALA A 5 4.91 7.62 -3.98
CA ALA A 5 4.40 7.46 -5.34
C ALA A 5 3.49 6.24 -5.41
N LEU A 6 2.61 6.22 -6.41
CA LEU A 6 1.73 5.07 -6.61
C LEU A 6 2.56 3.80 -6.80
N ASP A 7 2.05 2.70 -6.26
CA ASP A 7 2.68 1.39 -6.32
C ASP A 7 3.96 1.26 -5.50
N ASP A 8 4.28 2.24 -4.66
CA ASP A 8 5.33 2.08 -3.66
C ASP A 8 4.84 1.21 -2.52
N TYR A 9 5.73 0.37 -1.99
CA TYR A 9 5.48 -0.37 -0.76
C TYR A 9 6.19 0.37 0.36
N VAL A 10 5.44 0.79 1.38
CA VAL A 10 5.96 1.67 2.42
C VAL A 10 5.61 1.14 3.81
N ILE A 11 6.42 1.54 4.80
CA ILE A 11 6.10 1.35 6.21
C ILE A 11 5.65 2.71 6.76
N TRP A 12 4.50 2.73 7.41
CA TRP A 12 4.05 3.90 8.16
C TRP A 12 4.44 3.69 9.61
N LYS A 13 5.55 4.29 10.01
CA LYS A 13 6.14 4.05 11.33
C LYS A 13 5.22 4.49 12.47
N GLY A 14 4.52 5.60 12.30
CA GLY A 14 3.63 6.11 13.33
C GLY A 14 2.46 5.19 13.66
N LYS A 15 2.04 4.36 12.70
CA LYS A 15 0.95 3.40 12.87
C LYS A 15 1.43 1.97 12.95
N ASN A 16 2.73 1.74 12.69
CA ASN A 16 3.31 0.41 12.66
C ASN A 16 2.59 -0.53 11.68
N VAL A 17 2.29 -0.01 10.49
CA VAL A 17 1.67 -0.78 9.40
C VAL A 17 2.47 -0.63 8.14
N GLU A 18 2.30 -1.56 7.22
CA GLU A 18 2.98 -1.49 5.93
C GLU A 18 2.05 -1.96 4.83
N GLY A 19 2.26 -1.45 3.63
CA GLY A 19 1.44 -1.81 2.50
C GLY A 19 1.77 -1.01 1.27
N TRP A 20 0.95 -1.18 0.23
CA TRP A 20 1.12 -0.53 -1.06
C TRP A 20 0.39 0.79 -1.09
N VAL A 21 1.04 1.82 -1.64
CA VAL A 21 0.37 3.09 -1.90
C VAL A 21 -0.60 2.86 -3.04
N TYR A 22 -1.89 2.95 -2.74
CA TYR A 22 -2.97 2.62 -3.68
C TYR A 22 -3.47 3.84 -4.42
N TYR A 23 -3.56 4.97 -3.75
CA TYR A 23 -4.10 6.21 -4.32
C TYR A 23 -3.41 7.41 -3.68
N ILE A 24 -3.13 8.41 -4.49
CA ILE A 24 -2.58 9.68 -3.99
C ILE A 24 -3.51 10.79 -4.50
N ASP A 25 -3.98 11.63 -3.58
CA ASP A 25 -4.80 12.78 -3.93
C ASP A 25 -4.02 13.72 -4.86
N SER A 26 -4.72 14.29 -5.85
CA SER A 26 -4.09 15.15 -6.86
C SER A 26 -3.45 16.40 -6.26
N GLU A 27 -3.91 16.84 -5.08
CA GLU A 27 -3.37 17.99 -4.39
C GLU A 27 -2.42 17.61 -3.27
N ASP A 28 -2.03 16.33 -3.21
CA ASP A 28 -1.13 15.78 -2.19
C ASP A 28 -1.62 15.99 -0.76
N GLU A 29 -2.95 16.05 -0.57
CA GLU A 29 -3.52 16.21 0.77
C GLU A 29 -3.53 14.93 1.57
N TYR A 30 -3.63 13.77 0.89
CA TYR A 30 -3.62 12.46 1.53
C TYR A 30 -3.28 11.39 0.52
N LEU A 31 -2.98 10.21 1.03
CA LEU A 31 -2.87 9.00 0.21
C LEU A 31 -3.55 7.85 0.95
N THR A 32 -3.81 6.76 0.24
CA THR A 32 -4.30 5.54 0.85
C THR A 32 -3.26 4.44 0.72
N ILE A 33 -3.18 3.60 1.74
CA ILE A 33 -2.27 2.45 1.78
C ILE A 33 -3.12 1.20 1.91
N GLU A 34 -2.91 0.24 1.01
CA GLU A 34 -3.56 -1.05 1.07
C GLU A 34 -2.74 -1.96 1.96
N ILE A 35 -3.29 -2.32 3.12
CA ILE A 35 -2.60 -3.18 4.09
C ILE A 35 -3.31 -4.52 4.22
N ALA A 36 -2.51 -5.57 4.46
CA ALA A 36 -3.04 -6.89 4.76
C ALA A 36 -3.34 -6.97 6.25
N VAL A 37 -4.54 -7.40 6.61
CA VAL A 37 -4.96 -7.40 8.02
C VAL A 37 -5.16 -8.80 8.59
N THR A 38 -5.97 -9.64 7.97
CA THR A 38 -6.26 -10.98 8.48
C THR A 38 -6.25 -11.99 7.35
N ASP A 39 -5.97 -13.24 7.69
CA ASP A 39 -6.06 -14.31 6.71
C ASP A 39 -7.52 -14.51 6.30
N LYS A 40 -7.73 -14.80 5.03
CA LYS A 40 -9.05 -15.12 4.54
C LYS A 40 -9.48 -16.47 5.08
N LEU A 41 -10.76 -16.57 5.44
CA LEU A 41 -11.36 -17.84 5.83
C LEU A 41 -11.50 -18.73 4.59
N PRO A 42 -11.61 -20.09 4.77
CA PRO A 42 -11.70 -20.98 3.62
C PRO A 42 -12.80 -20.63 2.62
N HIS A 43 -13.95 -20.16 3.09
CA HIS A 43 -15.05 -19.80 2.20
C HIS A 43 -14.79 -18.50 1.42
N GLN A 44 -13.77 -17.75 1.78
CA GLN A 44 -13.38 -16.52 1.08
C GLN A 44 -12.30 -16.78 0.04
N LEU A 45 -11.79 -18.01 -0.03
CA LEU A 45 -10.74 -18.41 -0.96
C LEU A 45 -11.39 -19.10 -2.16
N ASP A 46 -11.67 -18.33 -3.21
CA ASP A 46 -12.24 -18.87 -4.44
C ASP A 46 -11.15 -19.24 -5.44
N ALA A 47 -11.52 -20.09 -6.40
CA ALA A 47 -10.66 -20.36 -7.54
C ALA A 47 -10.40 -19.05 -8.26
N GLY A 48 -9.15 -18.67 -8.43
CA GLY A 48 -8.78 -17.40 -9.05
C GLY A 48 -8.51 -16.29 -8.07
N THR A 49 -8.66 -16.53 -6.76
CA THR A 49 -8.29 -15.54 -5.75
C THR A 49 -6.77 -15.53 -5.59
N TYR A 50 -6.16 -14.37 -5.84
CA TYR A 50 -4.71 -14.22 -5.71
C TYR A 50 -4.27 -13.86 -4.29
N HIS A 51 -5.14 -13.22 -3.53
CA HIS A 51 -4.81 -12.76 -2.19
C HIS A 51 -5.35 -13.71 -1.14
N ARG A 52 -4.47 -14.19 -0.27
CA ARG A 52 -4.87 -15.07 0.83
C ARG A 52 -5.25 -14.28 2.08
N LYS A 53 -5.08 -12.97 2.05
CA LYS A 53 -5.38 -12.10 3.19
C LYS A 53 -6.42 -11.07 2.81
N ASN A 54 -7.20 -10.69 3.80
CA ASN A 54 -8.09 -9.55 3.65
C ASN A 54 -7.27 -8.27 3.70
N HIS A 55 -7.63 -7.31 2.85
CA HIS A 55 -6.94 -6.04 2.77
C HIS A 55 -7.89 -4.91 3.10
N VAL A 56 -7.37 -3.85 3.68
CA VAL A 56 -8.11 -2.61 3.90
C VAL A 56 -7.29 -1.44 3.41
N LEU A 57 -7.96 -0.36 3.05
CA LEU A 57 -7.31 0.88 2.68
C LEU A 57 -7.35 1.81 3.88
N ILE A 58 -6.19 2.32 4.27
CA ILE A 58 -6.09 3.31 5.34
C ILE A 58 -5.64 4.63 4.75
N VAL A 59 -6.11 5.73 5.33
CA VAL A 59 -5.79 7.07 4.87
C VAL A 59 -4.58 7.60 5.64
N CYS A 60 -3.60 8.12 4.90
CA CYS A 60 -2.43 8.79 5.47
C CYS A 60 -2.44 10.24 5.00
N GLN A 61 -2.72 11.16 5.91
CA GLN A 61 -2.74 12.59 5.61
C GLN A 61 -1.36 13.08 5.23
N GLY A 62 -1.31 14.11 4.38
CA GLY A 62 -0.04 14.63 3.87
C GLY A 62 0.95 15.03 4.97
N TYR A 63 0.45 15.57 6.06
CA TYR A 63 1.32 15.99 7.17
C TYR A 63 1.93 14.80 7.94
N TYR A 64 1.53 13.55 7.62
CA TYR A 64 2.14 12.35 8.20
C TYR A 64 3.09 11.65 7.23
N TRP A 65 3.23 12.14 6.00
CA TRP A 65 4.06 11.44 5.00
C TRP A 65 5.53 11.35 5.41
N HIS A 66 6.00 12.26 6.26
CA HIS A 66 7.37 12.19 6.80
C HIS A 66 7.61 10.95 7.66
N GLU A 67 6.53 10.28 8.09
CA GLU A 67 6.61 9.04 8.87
C GLU A 67 6.68 7.80 7.99
N LEU A 68 6.55 7.97 6.67
CA LEU A 68 6.58 6.86 5.72
C LEU A 68 8.01 6.55 5.33
N GLU A 69 8.33 5.26 5.25
CA GLU A 69 9.63 4.80 4.79
C GLU A 69 9.43 3.92 3.56
N PHE A 70 10.15 4.24 2.49
CA PHE A 70 10.09 3.49 1.24
C PHE A 70 10.81 2.16 1.38
N ILE A 71 10.20 1.09 0.85
CA ILE A 71 10.81 -0.24 0.84
C ILE A 71 11.09 -0.69 -0.59
N LYS A 72 10.09 -0.65 -1.46
CA LYS A 72 10.24 -1.08 -2.85
C LYS A 72 9.13 -0.49 -3.69
N SER A 73 9.25 -0.59 -5.00
CA SER A 73 8.24 -0.10 -5.93
C SER A 73 7.87 -1.19 -6.92
N ARG A 74 6.57 -1.36 -7.10
CA ARG A 74 6.03 -2.32 -8.07
C ARG A 74 6.15 -1.80 -9.49
N SER A 75 6.14 -0.49 -9.66
CA SER A 75 6.26 0.12 -10.98
C SER A 75 7.58 -0.22 -11.65
N HIS A 76 8.64 -0.41 -10.87
CA HIS A 76 9.95 -0.79 -11.38
C HIS A 76 9.91 -2.18 -12.03
N ILE A 77 9.13 -3.09 -11.45
CA ILE A 77 8.99 -4.45 -11.98
C ILE A 77 8.29 -4.45 -13.32
N LYS A 78 7.30 -3.57 -13.51
CA LYS A 78 6.53 -3.50 -14.75
C LYS A 78 7.39 -3.12 -15.95
N LEU A 79 8.46 -2.37 -15.74
CA LEU A 79 9.33 -1.94 -16.83
C LEU A 79 10.11 -3.10 -17.44
N PHE A 80 10.26 -4.19 -16.73
CA PHE A 80 11.00 -5.36 -17.22
C PHE A 80 10.11 -6.39 -17.92
N GLU A 81 8.81 -6.25 -17.81
CA GLU A 81 7.87 -7.18 -18.43
C GLU A 81 7.51 -6.80 -19.87
N ASP A 82 7.82 -5.61 -20.26
CA ASP A 82 7.60 -5.11 -21.61
C ASP A 82 8.84 -5.37 -22.52
#